data_044fb3e86aab80ccab73ad09749c3baa
#
_entry.id   044fb3e86aab80ccab73ad09749c3baa
#
_cell.length_a   1.000
_cell.length_b   1.000
_cell.length_c   1.000
_cell.angle_alpha   90.00
_cell.angle_beta   90.00
_cell.angle_gamma   90.00
#
_symmetry.space_group_name_H-M   'P 1'
#
loop_
_entity.id
_entity.type
_entity.pdbx_description
1 polymer ?
#
loop_
_entity_poly.entity_id
_entity_poly.type
_entity_poly.pdbx_seq_one_letter_code
_entity_poly.pdbx_strand_id
1 'polypeptide(L)'
;MKKSLIATMLAGLFATSANAGIVIPAGEWTLDINGNVNAFANYTKAHGDNAITGGLAARPDSRGENKAMGINTGLLPSWLGFTGKTRQNDTDVEFTISFQPNVSDNSRAGDELAPLNRQAYVSFGDKSWGSIKLGKDLGIFASDAILNDMTLLGVGAGAGISGATTTLGGIGSGYIYPAWKGQIAYTTPNFNGLQATVGITNPNQASANQLNQDRFGLEGKVSYTFNASGITTKVWTSGASYKVTPTTGSEYNAWAADVGANANYGAFGLTGYYYKGEGAGTTTFGSNGVDASGQRRDSDGYYVQGTYALPIKTKIGLAYGKSNLDKANSSDSASLVDYNERYTVGAYHPLTKHLNLVAEYNRVESQAHSGATNKSDTISTGAILFF
;
A
#
# COMPACT_ATOMS: atom_id res chain seq x y z
N MET A 1 24.68 -1.48 -31.64
CA MET A 1 24.69 -2.13 -30.32
C MET A 1 23.52 -1.54 -29.54
N LYS A 2 22.43 -2.30 -29.36
CA LYS A 2 21.22 -1.85 -28.65
C LYS A 2 21.48 -2.01 -27.16
N LYS A 3 21.61 -0.90 -26.43
CA LYS A 3 21.66 -0.89 -24.96
C LYS A 3 20.26 -1.23 -24.43
N SER A 4 20.04 -2.47 -23.96
CA SER A 4 18.82 -2.84 -23.28
C SER A 4 18.90 -2.35 -21.83
N LEU A 5 18.15 -1.30 -21.51
CA LEU A 5 17.93 -0.89 -20.13
C LEU A 5 17.17 -1.99 -19.39
N ILE A 6 17.74 -2.45 -18.30
CA ILE A 6 17.02 -3.29 -17.33
C ILE A 6 16.24 -2.34 -16.44
N ALA A 7 14.96 -2.23 -16.69
CA ALA A 7 14.02 -1.63 -15.74
C ALA A 7 13.68 -2.70 -14.71
N THR A 8 14.13 -2.53 -13.48
CA THR A 8 13.71 -3.32 -12.34
C THR A 8 12.20 -3.13 -12.16
N MET A 9 11.43 -4.23 -12.10
CA MET A 9 9.96 -4.24 -12.12
C MET A 9 9.32 -3.73 -10.81
N LEU A 10 9.48 -2.45 -10.47
CA LEU A 10 8.42 -1.67 -9.84
C LEU A 10 7.54 -1.02 -10.95
N ALA A 11 7.89 -1.24 -12.20
CA ALA A 11 7.39 -0.55 -13.38
C ALA A 11 6.11 -1.11 -14.00
N GLY A 12 5.51 -2.13 -13.43
CA GLY A 12 4.33 -2.77 -14.04
C GLY A 12 3.06 -1.90 -14.06
N LEU A 13 2.93 -0.90 -13.18
CA LEU A 13 1.76 -0.02 -13.09
C LEU A 13 2.01 1.42 -13.53
N PHE A 14 3.26 1.81 -13.65
CA PHE A 14 3.67 3.14 -14.09
C PHE A 14 4.19 3.16 -15.54
N ALA A 15 3.93 2.12 -16.33
CA ALA A 15 4.52 1.92 -17.66
C ALA A 15 4.24 3.04 -18.69
N THR A 16 3.45 4.04 -18.35
CA THR A 16 3.24 5.24 -19.18
C THR A 16 3.81 6.54 -18.59
N SER A 17 4.28 6.52 -17.33
CA SER A 17 4.93 7.67 -16.67
C SER A 17 6.33 7.36 -16.13
N ALA A 18 6.83 6.14 -16.31
CA ALA A 18 8.05 5.61 -15.70
C ALA A 18 9.40 6.13 -16.25
N ASN A 19 9.40 7.23 -16.98
CA ASN A 19 10.63 7.94 -17.40
C ASN A 19 10.58 9.43 -17.01
N ALA A 20 9.98 9.72 -15.85
CA ALA A 20 9.90 11.10 -15.37
C ALA A 20 11.15 11.53 -14.60
N GLY A 21 12.02 10.60 -14.17
CA GLY A 21 13.22 10.90 -13.39
C GLY A 21 14.22 11.79 -14.13
N ILE A 22 14.87 12.66 -13.39
CA ILE A 22 15.99 13.48 -13.87
C ILE A 22 17.25 12.61 -13.79
N VAL A 23 17.68 12.07 -14.93
CA VAL A 23 18.83 11.17 -15.01
C VAL A 23 20.11 11.95 -15.25
N ILE A 24 21.07 11.86 -14.34
CA ILE A 24 22.35 12.56 -14.36
C ILE A 24 23.49 11.52 -14.46
N PRO A 25 24.29 11.52 -15.53
CA PRO A 25 25.52 10.75 -15.58
C PRO A 25 26.54 11.32 -14.57
N ALA A 26 27.11 10.49 -13.71
CA ALA A 26 28.04 10.88 -12.65
C ALA A 26 29.24 9.90 -12.60
N GLY A 27 30.12 9.97 -13.59
CA GLY A 27 31.25 9.05 -13.72
C GLY A 27 30.80 7.64 -14.05
N GLU A 28 31.16 6.68 -13.19
CA GLU A 28 30.69 5.27 -13.30
C GLU A 28 29.25 5.07 -12.82
N TRP A 29 28.64 6.08 -12.21
CA TRP A 29 27.29 6.05 -11.70
C TRP A 29 26.32 6.76 -12.62
N THR A 30 25.07 6.33 -12.54
CA THR A 30 23.93 7.10 -13.04
C THR A 30 23.07 7.45 -11.84
N LEU A 31 22.84 8.74 -11.62
CA LEU A 31 21.94 9.23 -10.59
C LEU A 31 20.58 9.55 -11.20
N ASP A 32 19.53 9.02 -10.61
CA ASP A 32 18.14 9.28 -10.96
C ASP A 32 17.49 10.01 -9.79
N ILE A 33 17.06 11.25 -10.02
CA ILE A 33 16.27 12.04 -9.08
C ILE A 33 14.82 11.90 -9.52
N ASN A 34 14.01 11.25 -8.70
CA ASN A 34 12.63 10.92 -9.02
C ASN A 34 11.69 11.23 -7.85
N GLY A 35 10.42 11.30 -8.15
CA GLY A 35 9.46 11.54 -7.11
C GLY A 35 8.07 11.87 -7.61
N ASN A 36 7.24 12.32 -6.68
CA ASN A 36 5.98 12.95 -7.01
C ASN A 36 5.62 14.01 -5.97
N VAL A 37 4.85 14.99 -6.42
CA VAL A 37 4.09 15.89 -5.55
C VAL A 37 2.61 15.69 -5.87
N ASN A 38 1.82 15.47 -4.85
CA ASN A 38 0.38 15.34 -5.00
C ASN A 38 -0.35 16.02 -3.84
N ALA A 39 -1.54 16.53 -4.13
CA ALA A 39 -2.43 17.09 -3.13
C ALA A 39 -3.88 16.91 -3.57
N PHE A 40 -4.74 16.55 -2.64
CA PHE A 40 -6.16 16.31 -2.85
C PHE A 40 -6.98 17.11 -1.85
N ALA A 41 -7.91 17.95 -2.36
CA ALA A 41 -8.96 18.53 -1.56
C ALA A 41 -10.03 17.46 -1.30
N ASN A 42 -10.28 17.17 -0.05
CA ASN A 42 -11.19 16.14 0.42
C ASN A 42 -12.35 16.79 1.18
N TYR A 43 -13.58 16.37 0.87
CA TYR A 43 -14.78 16.67 1.63
C TYR A 43 -15.41 15.36 2.07
N THR A 44 -15.45 15.13 3.37
CA THR A 44 -16.01 13.91 3.98
C THR A 44 -17.22 14.24 4.83
N LYS A 45 -18.29 13.44 4.68
CA LYS A 45 -19.47 13.48 5.55
C LYS A 45 -19.59 12.16 6.29
N ALA A 46 -19.57 12.23 7.62
CA ALA A 46 -19.74 11.09 8.51
C ALA A 46 -21.23 10.82 8.79
N HIS A 47 -21.59 9.54 8.93
CA HIS A 47 -22.91 9.07 9.31
C HIS A 47 -22.75 8.00 10.41
N GLY A 48 -23.26 8.30 11.59
CA GLY A 48 -23.06 7.49 12.79
C GLY A 48 -21.88 7.96 13.64
N ASP A 49 -21.98 7.74 14.94
CA ASP A 49 -20.95 8.13 15.94
C ASP A 49 -20.64 6.98 16.89
N ASN A 50 -20.74 5.75 16.42
CA ASN A 50 -20.43 4.57 17.22
C ASN A 50 -18.92 4.45 17.46
N ALA A 51 -18.51 4.08 18.66
CA ALA A 51 -17.13 3.75 18.97
C ALA A 51 -16.81 2.34 18.45
N ILE A 52 -16.27 2.26 17.22
CA ILE A 52 -15.88 1.01 16.57
C ILE A 52 -14.36 0.90 16.59
N THR A 53 -13.82 -0.02 17.38
CA THR A 53 -12.38 -0.26 17.46
C THR A 53 -11.87 -0.88 16.14
N GLY A 54 -10.99 -0.20 15.42
CA GLY A 54 -10.52 -0.63 14.11
C GLY A 54 -11.41 -0.20 12.93
N GLY A 55 -12.49 0.56 13.18
CA GLY A 55 -13.34 1.12 12.13
C GLY A 55 -12.63 2.20 11.32
N LEU A 56 -12.83 2.21 10.00
CA LEU A 56 -12.24 3.17 9.04
C LEU A 56 -13.21 4.27 8.60
N ALA A 57 -14.52 4.08 8.80
CA ALA A 57 -15.49 5.13 8.50
C ALA A 57 -15.26 6.35 9.41
N ALA A 58 -15.23 7.54 8.81
CA ALA A 58 -15.07 8.77 9.56
C ALA A 58 -16.22 8.97 10.56
N ARG A 59 -15.92 9.66 11.66
CA ARG A 59 -16.87 9.96 12.73
C ARG A 59 -16.96 11.49 12.90
N PRO A 60 -18.07 11.98 13.49
CA PRO A 60 -18.13 13.37 13.93
C PRO A 60 -16.97 13.74 14.86
N ASP A 61 -16.58 15.00 14.83
CA ASP A 61 -15.56 15.53 15.74
C ASP A 61 -16.09 15.62 17.19
N SER A 62 -15.23 16.06 18.11
CA SER A 62 -15.60 16.21 19.54
C SER A 62 -16.71 17.24 19.81
N ARG A 63 -17.09 18.04 18.82
CA ARG A 63 -18.20 19.02 18.89
C ARG A 63 -19.46 18.49 18.23
N GLY A 64 -19.42 17.28 17.65
CA GLY A 64 -20.52 16.68 16.91
C GLY A 64 -20.62 17.12 15.45
N GLU A 65 -19.61 17.85 14.91
CA GLU A 65 -19.58 18.20 13.49
C GLU A 65 -19.29 16.95 12.66
N ASN A 66 -20.20 16.62 11.75
CA ASN A 66 -20.11 15.42 10.92
C ASN A 66 -19.47 15.64 9.55
N LYS A 67 -18.96 16.83 9.29
CA LYS A 67 -18.23 17.17 8.06
C LYS A 67 -16.78 17.41 8.38
N ALA A 68 -15.91 16.87 7.54
CA ALA A 68 -14.47 17.12 7.59
C ALA A 68 -13.98 17.57 6.21
N MET A 69 -13.12 18.56 6.19
CA MET A 69 -12.43 19.04 5.00
C MET A 69 -10.94 19.05 5.26
N GLY A 70 -10.16 18.77 4.23
CA GLY A 70 -8.70 18.82 4.35
C GLY A 70 -8.03 18.78 2.99
N ILE A 71 -6.77 19.21 2.98
CA ILE A 71 -5.86 19.03 1.85
C ILE A 71 -4.76 18.08 2.35
N ASN A 72 -4.68 16.89 1.75
CA ASN A 72 -3.75 15.83 2.13
C ASN A 72 -3.09 15.23 0.89
N THR A 73 -2.02 14.49 1.08
CA THR A 73 -1.58 13.54 0.06
C THR A 73 -2.57 12.38 -0.06
N GLY A 74 -2.55 11.70 -1.20
CA GLY A 74 -3.35 10.49 -1.42
C GLY A 74 -2.79 9.24 -0.75
N LEU A 75 -3.21 8.05 -1.25
CA LEU A 75 -2.65 6.76 -0.84
C LEU A 75 -1.14 6.71 -1.13
N LEU A 76 -0.72 7.13 -2.31
CA LEU A 76 0.68 7.36 -2.63
C LEU A 76 1.07 8.72 -2.08
N PRO A 77 1.88 8.81 -1.02
CA PRO A 77 2.30 10.09 -0.50
C PRO A 77 3.24 10.82 -1.47
N SER A 78 3.40 12.13 -1.31
CA SER A 78 4.47 12.85 -2.00
C SER A 78 5.82 12.29 -1.57
N TRP A 79 6.77 12.14 -2.50
CA TRP A 79 8.15 11.76 -2.15
C TRP A 79 9.17 12.40 -3.09
N LEU A 80 10.39 12.52 -2.56
CA LEU A 80 11.61 12.83 -3.30
C LEU A 80 12.56 11.65 -3.11
N GLY A 81 12.98 11.03 -4.20
CA GLY A 81 13.88 9.88 -4.23
C GLY A 81 15.17 10.15 -4.98
N PHE A 82 16.25 9.56 -4.51
CA PHE A 82 17.56 9.52 -5.13
C PHE A 82 17.94 8.07 -5.35
N THR A 83 18.11 7.66 -6.60
CA THR A 83 18.54 6.31 -6.94
C THR A 83 19.86 6.38 -7.71
N GLY A 84 20.91 5.80 -7.15
CA GLY A 84 22.21 5.67 -7.83
C GLY A 84 22.38 4.25 -8.36
N LYS A 85 22.85 4.12 -9.62
CA LYS A 85 23.08 2.84 -10.30
C LYS A 85 24.45 2.79 -10.93
N THR A 86 25.10 1.66 -10.79
CA THR A 86 26.37 1.36 -11.46
C THR A 86 26.47 -0.12 -11.81
N ARG A 87 27.36 -0.49 -12.71
CA ARG A 87 27.72 -1.88 -12.97
C ARG A 87 29.23 -2.03 -12.87
N GLN A 88 29.68 -2.85 -11.95
CA GLN A 88 31.10 -3.11 -11.68
C GLN A 88 31.31 -4.60 -11.47
N ASN A 89 32.39 -5.14 -12.04
CA ASN A 89 32.74 -6.57 -11.92
C ASN A 89 31.55 -7.51 -12.23
N ASP A 90 30.84 -7.23 -13.32
CA ASP A 90 29.63 -7.96 -13.75
C ASP A 90 28.46 -7.97 -12.75
N THR A 91 28.49 -7.08 -11.77
CA THR A 91 27.44 -6.92 -10.76
C THR A 91 26.77 -5.55 -10.94
N ASP A 92 25.46 -5.53 -11.09
CA ASP A 92 24.64 -4.32 -10.99
C ASP A 92 24.51 -3.94 -9.51
N VAL A 93 24.80 -2.69 -9.17
CA VAL A 93 24.67 -2.15 -7.83
C VAL A 93 23.75 -0.94 -7.87
N GLU A 94 22.81 -0.88 -6.97
CA GLU A 94 21.85 0.21 -6.85
C GLU A 94 21.70 0.60 -5.37
N PHE A 95 21.56 1.88 -5.10
CA PHE A 95 21.02 2.37 -3.84
C PHE A 95 19.82 3.27 -4.08
N THR A 96 18.89 3.31 -3.12
CA THR A 96 17.79 4.28 -3.12
C THR A 96 17.63 4.87 -1.72
N ILE A 97 17.48 6.20 -1.68
CA ILE A 97 17.11 6.95 -0.47
C ILE A 97 15.91 7.82 -0.86
N SER A 98 14.83 7.79 -0.06
CA SER A 98 13.67 8.64 -0.32
C SER A 98 13.04 9.21 0.93
N PHE A 99 12.49 10.41 0.77
CA PHE A 99 11.83 11.20 1.80
C PHE A 99 10.42 11.54 1.38
N GLN A 100 9.51 11.63 2.35
CA GLN A 100 8.13 12.03 2.10
C GLN A 100 7.85 13.37 2.77
N PRO A 101 7.84 14.47 1.99
CA PRO A 101 7.37 15.76 2.45
C PRO A 101 5.85 15.74 2.64
N ASN A 102 5.37 16.37 3.68
CA ASN A 102 3.94 16.56 3.91
C ASN A 102 3.41 17.73 3.08
N VAL A 103 2.14 17.71 2.71
CA VAL A 103 1.44 18.79 2.00
C VAL A 103 0.31 19.42 2.83
N SER A 104 0.04 18.92 4.03
CA SER A 104 -0.90 19.52 4.97
C SER A 104 -0.17 20.15 6.15
N ASP A 105 -0.69 21.24 6.65
CA ASP A 105 -0.21 21.99 7.82
C ASP A 105 -0.73 21.41 9.14
N ASN A 106 -0.96 20.11 9.21
CA ASN A 106 -1.52 19.49 10.38
C ASN A 106 -0.47 19.30 11.49
N SER A 107 -0.25 20.34 12.25
CA SER A 107 0.68 20.38 13.39
C SER A 107 0.50 19.28 14.45
N ARG A 108 -0.66 18.59 14.43
CA ARG A 108 -0.94 17.49 15.36
C ARG A 108 -0.27 16.18 14.95
N ALA A 109 0.15 16.04 13.71
CA ALA A 109 0.78 14.82 13.22
C ALA A 109 2.30 14.77 13.45
N GLY A 110 2.92 15.87 13.87
CA GLY A 110 4.38 15.96 14.04
C GLY A 110 5.16 15.93 12.71
N ASP A 111 4.48 15.82 11.59
CA ASP A 111 5.07 15.62 10.27
C ASP A 111 5.66 16.91 9.66
N GLU A 112 5.38 18.07 10.26
CA GLU A 112 5.98 19.35 9.88
C GLU A 112 7.43 19.49 10.33
N LEU A 113 7.85 18.70 11.32
CA LEU A 113 9.17 18.81 11.91
C LEU A 113 10.26 18.08 11.13
N ALA A 114 9.92 17.04 10.39
CA ALA A 114 10.86 16.30 9.54
C ALA A 114 10.14 15.48 8.47
N PRO A 115 10.74 15.36 7.27
CA PRO A 115 10.19 14.45 6.25
C PRO A 115 10.32 13.01 6.72
N LEU A 116 9.29 12.18 6.43
CA LEU A 116 9.33 10.75 6.74
C LEU A 116 10.35 10.04 5.86
N ASN A 117 11.27 9.29 6.45
CA ASN A 117 12.20 8.42 5.74
C ASN A 117 11.49 7.13 5.34
N ARG A 118 11.31 6.88 4.02
CA ARG A 118 10.60 5.69 3.51
C ARG A 118 11.54 4.64 2.97
N GLN A 119 12.43 5.00 2.07
CA GLN A 119 13.40 4.07 1.51
C GLN A 119 14.82 4.44 1.93
N ALA A 120 15.60 3.45 2.26
CA ALA A 120 17.03 3.51 2.46
C ALA A 120 17.58 2.10 2.29
N TYR A 121 17.93 1.73 1.05
CA TYR A 121 18.43 0.39 0.77
C TYR A 121 19.57 0.41 -0.25
N VAL A 122 20.34 -0.66 -0.25
CA VAL A 122 21.23 -1.05 -1.33
C VAL A 122 20.73 -2.37 -1.92
N SER A 123 20.86 -2.53 -3.23
CA SER A 123 20.68 -3.82 -3.89
C SER A 123 21.85 -4.09 -4.82
N PHE A 124 22.17 -5.37 -4.98
CA PHE A 124 23.18 -5.83 -5.92
C PHE A 124 22.79 -7.18 -6.51
N GLY A 125 23.17 -7.39 -7.75
CA GLY A 125 22.79 -8.61 -8.45
C GLY A 125 23.23 -8.67 -9.91
N ASP A 126 22.80 -9.74 -10.57
CA ASP A 126 22.96 -9.93 -12.01
C ASP A 126 21.78 -10.73 -12.57
N LYS A 127 21.54 -10.58 -13.86
CA LYS A 127 20.45 -11.29 -14.55
C LYS A 127 20.54 -12.80 -14.44
N SER A 128 21.74 -13.36 -14.25
CA SER A 128 21.97 -14.79 -14.20
C SER A 128 21.60 -15.43 -12.88
N TRP A 129 21.75 -14.68 -11.79
CA TRP A 129 21.51 -15.22 -10.45
C TRP A 129 20.50 -14.42 -9.60
N GLY A 130 19.96 -13.30 -10.10
CA GLY A 130 19.01 -12.48 -9.39
C GLY A 130 19.65 -11.36 -8.58
N SER A 131 18.99 -10.88 -7.52
CA SER A 131 19.47 -9.76 -6.73
C SER A 131 19.22 -9.94 -5.24
N ILE A 132 20.08 -9.34 -4.44
CA ILE A 132 19.95 -9.21 -2.99
C ILE A 132 19.69 -7.74 -2.67
N LYS A 133 18.71 -7.47 -1.81
CA LYS A 133 18.38 -6.15 -1.29
C LYS A 133 18.58 -6.12 0.22
N LEU A 134 19.23 -5.07 0.73
CA LEU A 134 19.44 -4.84 2.17
C LEU A 134 19.00 -3.41 2.51
N GLY A 135 18.15 -3.26 3.50
CA GLY A 135 17.73 -1.97 4.01
C GLY A 135 16.22 -1.81 4.07
N LYS A 136 15.76 -0.57 4.21
CA LYS A 136 14.36 -0.22 4.35
C LYS A 136 13.70 -0.03 2.99
N ASP A 137 12.65 -0.80 2.74
CA ASP A 137 11.80 -0.69 1.53
C ASP A 137 10.39 -1.18 1.84
N LEU A 138 9.49 -1.07 0.85
CA LEU A 138 8.14 -1.63 0.94
C LEU A 138 8.21 -3.14 1.25
N GLY A 139 7.39 -3.61 2.19
CA GLY A 139 7.30 -5.02 2.57
C GLY A 139 7.00 -5.92 1.37
N ILE A 140 7.40 -7.19 1.46
CA ILE A 140 7.23 -8.17 0.38
C ILE A 140 5.77 -8.65 0.33
N PHE A 141 5.21 -9.03 1.52
CA PHE A 141 3.81 -9.42 1.66
C PHE A 141 2.88 -8.27 1.31
N ALA A 142 1.81 -8.54 0.59
CA ALA A 142 0.76 -7.61 0.16
C ALA A 142 1.26 -6.42 -0.71
N SER A 143 2.54 -6.41 -1.13
CA SER A 143 3.05 -5.34 -1.99
C SER A 143 2.35 -5.28 -3.35
N ASP A 144 2.01 -6.43 -3.93
CA ASP A 144 1.28 -6.47 -5.20
C ASP A 144 -0.19 -6.03 -5.03
N ALA A 145 -0.81 -6.22 -3.86
CA ALA A 145 -2.16 -5.74 -3.58
C ALA A 145 -2.24 -4.20 -3.66
N ILE A 146 -1.40 -3.50 -2.91
CA ILE A 146 -1.40 -2.03 -2.90
C ILE A 146 -0.94 -1.44 -4.24
N LEU A 147 0.04 -2.06 -4.91
CA LEU A 147 0.55 -1.58 -6.20
C LEU A 147 -0.45 -1.78 -7.35
N ASN A 148 -1.44 -2.66 -7.19
CA ASN A 148 -2.53 -2.86 -8.16
C ASN A 148 -3.84 -2.17 -7.76
N ASP A 149 -3.91 -1.48 -6.62
CA ASP A 149 -5.08 -0.69 -6.23
C ASP A 149 -5.25 0.52 -7.19
N MET A 150 -6.42 0.68 -7.78
CA MET A 150 -6.67 1.81 -8.69
C MET A 150 -6.57 3.16 -7.97
N THR A 151 -6.79 3.19 -6.64
CA THR A 151 -6.68 4.40 -5.82
C THR A 151 -5.23 4.76 -5.48
N LEU A 152 -4.24 4.01 -5.98
CA LEU A 152 -2.81 4.34 -5.77
C LEU A 152 -2.46 5.76 -6.26
N LEU A 153 -3.10 6.22 -7.35
CA LEU A 153 -2.95 7.59 -7.85
C LEU A 153 -3.96 8.57 -7.25
N GLY A 154 -4.77 8.13 -6.30
CA GLY A 154 -5.87 8.88 -5.71
C GLY A 154 -5.90 8.77 -4.20
N VAL A 155 -7.07 8.59 -3.65
CA VAL A 155 -7.38 8.80 -2.23
C VAL A 155 -7.90 7.53 -1.54
N GLY A 156 -9.00 6.95 -2.05
CA GLY A 156 -9.66 5.82 -1.39
C GLY A 156 -10.23 6.17 -0.01
N ALA A 157 -10.08 5.26 0.96
CA ALA A 157 -10.50 5.46 2.33
C ALA A 157 -9.57 6.41 3.11
N GLY A 158 -10.02 6.92 4.25
CA GLY A 158 -9.19 7.58 5.25
C GLY A 158 -9.08 9.09 5.16
N ALA A 159 -9.64 9.75 4.14
CA ALA A 159 -9.53 11.19 3.96
C ALA A 159 -10.17 12.04 5.08
N GLY A 160 -11.19 11.50 5.77
CA GLY A 160 -11.87 12.17 6.89
C GLY A 160 -11.31 11.79 8.27
N ILE A 161 -10.21 11.04 8.35
CA ILE A 161 -9.61 10.66 9.63
C ILE A 161 -8.80 11.86 10.16
N SER A 162 -9.16 12.31 11.37
CA SER A 162 -8.49 13.43 12.01
C SER A 162 -7.00 13.13 12.26
N GLY A 163 -6.13 14.06 11.88
CA GLY A 163 -4.69 13.95 12.07
C GLY A 163 -3.95 13.12 11.03
N ALA A 164 -4.65 12.56 10.03
CA ALA A 164 -4.00 11.85 8.94
C ALA A 164 -3.41 12.83 7.92
N THR A 165 -2.15 12.62 7.54
CA THR A 165 -1.43 13.42 6.53
C THR A 165 -1.50 12.79 5.15
N THR A 166 -1.83 11.50 5.09
CA THR A 166 -2.05 10.70 3.88
C THR A 166 -3.33 9.88 4.02
N THR A 167 -3.79 9.29 2.94
CA THR A 167 -4.99 8.45 2.94
C THR A 167 -4.65 6.95 2.90
N LEU A 168 -5.66 6.10 2.97
CA LEU A 168 -5.48 4.65 3.12
C LEU A 168 -5.73 3.86 1.84
N GLY A 169 -6.35 4.48 0.80
CA GLY A 169 -6.74 3.70 -0.37
C GLY A 169 -7.63 2.53 0.02
N GLY A 170 -7.21 1.30 -0.29
CA GLY A 170 -7.89 0.07 0.12
C GLY A 170 -7.31 -0.61 1.36
N ILE A 171 -6.32 0.00 2.02
CA ILE A 171 -5.75 -0.53 3.26
C ILE A 171 -6.86 -0.67 4.32
N GLY A 172 -6.99 -1.86 4.89
CA GLY A 172 -7.99 -2.18 5.92
C GLY A 172 -9.43 -2.35 5.39
N SER A 173 -9.63 -2.16 4.08
CA SER A 173 -10.89 -2.39 3.38
C SER A 173 -10.66 -3.16 2.07
N GLY A 174 -9.85 -4.20 2.12
CA GLY A 174 -9.53 -5.06 0.99
C GLY A 174 -8.17 -5.74 1.10
N TYR A 175 -7.19 -5.11 1.74
CA TYR A 175 -5.85 -5.68 1.95
C TYR A 175 -5.16 -5.11 3.19
N ILE A 176 -4.15 -5.84 3.68
CA ILE A 176 -3.26 -5.40 4.76
C ILE A 176 -2.14 -4.55 4.16
N TYR A 177 -1.75 -3.48 4.85
CA TYR A 177 -0.65 -2.61 4.43
C TYR A 177 0.70 -3.33 4.48
N PRO A 178 1.48 -3.39 3.38
CA PRO A 178 2.81 -4.01 3.38
C PRO A 178 3.82 -3.28 4.26
N ALA A 179 3.61 -1.99 4.52
CA ALA A 179 4.45 -1.08 5.29
C ALA A 179 5.90 -0.96 4.76
N TRP A 180 6.61 0.04 5.29
CA TRP A 180 8.02 0.27 5.02
C TRP A 180 8.84 -0.32 6.17
N LYS A 181 9.67 -1.32 5.88
CA LYS A 181 10.39 -2.09 6.90
C LYS A 181 11.81 -2.43 6.48
N GLY A 182 12.70 -2.55 7.46
CA GLY A 182 14.03 -3.11 7.23
C GLY A 182 13.92 -4.57 6.77
N GLN A 183 14.67 -4.93 5.74
CA GLN A 183 14.63 -6.27 5.14
C GLN A 183 15.98 -6.67 4.56
N ILE A 184 16.22 -7.96 4.51
CA ILE A 184 17.23 -8.59 3.66
C ILE A 184 16.46 -9.57 2.79
N ALA A 185 16.44 -9.32 1.48
CA ALA A 185 15.60 -10.08 0.56
C ALA A 185 16.39 -10.51 -0.68
N TYR A 186 16.12 -11.72 -1.14
CA TYR A 186 16.60 -12.23 -2.42
C TYR A 186 15.45 -12.30 -3.40
N THR A 187 15.71 -11.80 -4.62
CA THR A 187 14.78 -11.90 -5.75
C THR A 187 15.43 -12.69 -6.87
N THR A 188 14.75 -13.73 -7.36
CA THR A 188 15.24 -14.58 -8.45
C THR A 188 15.41 -13.79 -9.75
N PRO A 189 16.18 -14.30 -10.73
CA PRO A 189 16.04 -13.88 -12.11
C PRO A 189 14.59 -13.98 -12.59
N ASN A 190 14.27 -13.24 -13.63
CA ASN A 190 12.97 -13.37 -14.30
C ASN A 190 13.02 -14.55 -15.28
N PHE A 191 12.34 -15.63 -14.97
CA PHE A 191 12.23 -16.83 -15.80
C PHE A 191 10.99 -16.73 -16.72
N ASN A 192 11.10 -15.97 -17.80
CA ASN A 192 10.01 -15.75 -18.76
C ASN A 192 8.70 -15.29 -18.10
N GLY A 193 8.80 -14.32 -17.20
CA GLY A 193 7.66 -13.77 -16.46
C GLY A 193 7.48 -14.31 -15.06
N LEU A 194 8.05 -15.48 -14.72
CA LEU A 194 8.05 -16.02 -13.36
C LEU A 194 9.17 -15.38 -12.53
N GLN A 195 8.83 -14.86 -11.36
CA GLN A 195 9.77 -14.28 -10.42
C GLN A 195 9.33 -14.55 -8.98
N ALA A 196 10.29 -14.83 -8.10
CA ALA A 196 10.07 -15.04 -6.68
C ALA A 196 10.96 -14.10 -5.86
N THR A 197 10.45 -13.67 -4.69
CA THR A 197 11.20 -12.92 -3.68
C THR A 197 10.98 -13.57 -2.33
N VAL A 198 12.03 -13.73 -1.55
CA VAL A 198 11.97 -14.19 -0.15
C VAL A 198 12.90 -13.31 0.68
N GLY A 199 12.48 -12.98 1.89
CA GLY A 199 13.30 -12.14 2.77
C GLY A 199 12.96 -12.30 4.24
N ILE A 200 13.95 -11.97 5.05
CA ILE A 200 13.75 -11.69 6.47
C ILE A 200 13.50 -10.21 6.65
N THR A 201 12.56 -9.87 7.52
CA THR A 201 12.12 -8.48 7.72
C THR A 201 12.01 -8.15 9.20
N ASN A 202 12.15 -6.88 9.53
CA ASN A 202 11.70 -6.40 10.83
C ASN A 202 10.18 -6.58 10.91
N PRO A 203 9.62 -7.07 12.03
CA PRO A 203 8.19 -7.16 12.22
C PRO A 203 7.53 -5.80 12.03
N ASN A 204 6.37 -5.77 11.40
CA ASN A 204 5.60 -4.56 11.32
C ASN A 204 5.06 -4.21 12.71
N GLN A 205 5.34 -2.98 13.18
CA GLN A 205 4.94 -2.57 14.53
C GLN A 205 3.65 -1.74 14.43
N ALA A 206 2.55 -2.35 14.84
CA ALA A 206 1.27 -1.64 14.95
C ALA A 206 1.33 -0.51 16.03
N SER A 207 2.23 -0.64 17.00
CA SER A 207 2.52 0.36 18.04
C SER A 207 4.00 0.29 18.36
N ALA A 208 4.74 1.29 17.98
CA ALA A 208 6.21 1.34 18.02
C ALA A 208 6.85 0.99 19.38
N ASN A 209 6.12 1.12 20.48
CA ASN A 209 6.64 0.95 21.84
C ASN A 209 6.13 -0.30 22.55
N GLN A 210 5.42 -1.20 21.87
CA GLN A 210 4.74 -2.34 22.52
C GLN A 210 5.26 -3.71 22.08
N LEU A 211 6.21 -3.76 21.15
CA LEU A 211 6.79 -5.01 20.66
C LEU A 211 8.29 -5.05 20.86
N ASN A 212 8.80 -6.19 21.35
CA ASN A 212 10.22 -6.48 21.34
C ASN A 212 10.59 -7.01 19.94
N GLN A 213 11.70 -6.56 19.39
CA GLN A 213 12.26 -7.08 18.13
C GLN A 213 13.38 -8.08 18.45
N ASP A 214 13.01 -9.23 19.00
CA ASP A 214 13.94 -10.30 19.39
C ASP A 214 14.20 -11.30 18.27
N ARG A 215 13.49 -11.18 17.15
CA ARG A 215 13.64 -12.05 15.96
C ARG A 215 13.10 -11.39 14.69
N PHE A 216 13.53 -11.92 13.54
CA PHE A 216 13.04 -11.50 12.25
C PHE A 216 11.70 -12.16 11.91
N GLY A 217 10.88 -11.44 11.14
CA GLY A 217 9.77 -12.00 10.39
C GLY A 217 10.25 -12.61 9.07
N LEU A 218 9.47 -13.50 8.50
CA LEU A 218 9.69 -14.09 7.18
C LEU A 218 8.59 -13.62 6.24
N GLU A 219 8.98 -13.09 5.08
CA GLU A 219 8.05 -12.75 3.99
C GLU A 219 8.51 -13.36 2.67
N GLY A 220 7.55 -13.69 1.82
CA GLY A 220 7.84 -14.16 0.48
C GLY A 220 6.71 -13.89 -0.49
N LYS A 221 7.05 -13.83 -1.79
CA LYS A 221 6.08 -13.75 -2.88
C LYS A 221 6.56 -14.46 -4.13
N VAL A 222 5.62 -14.89 -4.93
CA VAL A 222 5.83 -15.40 -6.29
C VAL A 222 4.86 -14.67 -7.21
N SER A 223 5.32 -14.26 -8.38
CA SER A 223 4.48 -13.66 -9.40
C SER A 223 4.79 -14.23 -10.79
N TYR A 224 3.78 -14.29 -11.63
CA TYR A 224 3.91 -14.70 -13.02
C TYR A 224 3.18 -13.72 -13.93
N THR A 225 3.93 -13.15 -14.87
CA THR A 225 3.39 -12.22 -15.88
C THR A 225 3.49 -12.86 -17.26
N PHE A 226 2.38 -12.92 -17.97
CA PHE A 226 2.32 -13.50 -19.30
C PHE A 226 1.36 -12.73 -20.22
N ASN A 227 1.54 -12.94 -21.54
CA ASN A 227 0.68 -12.39 -22.56
C ASN A 227 0.07 -13.54 -23.35
N ALA A 228 -1.26 -13.54 -23.44
CA ALA A 228 -2.00 -14.53 -24.21
C ALA A 228 -3.14 -13.83 -24.95
N SER A 229 -3.21 -14.02 -26.28
CA SER A 229 -4.30 -13.48 -27.13
C SER A 229 -4.57 -11.98 -26.94
N GLY A 230 -3.52 -11.18 -26.74
CA GLY A 230 -3.62 -9.73 -26.52
C GLY A 230 -4.01 -9.32 -25.09
N ILE A 231 -4.13 -10.28 -24.18
CA ILE A 231 -4.36 -10.03 -22.76
C ILE A 231 -3.01 -10.10 -22.03
N THR A 232 -2.62 -9.01 -21.37
CA THR A 232 -1.49 -9.01 -20.42
C THR A 232 -2.02 -9.35 -19.04
N THR A 233 -1.53 -10.44 -18.45
CA THR A 233 -1.97 -10.91 -17.14
C THR A 233 -0.79 -11.05 -16.19
N LYS A 234 -0.95 -10.57 -14.97
CA LYS A 234 -0.08 -10.86 -13.84
C LYS A 234 -0.89 -11.60 -12.78
N VAL A 235 -0.38 -12.72 -12.31
CA VAL A 235 -0.90 -13.43 -11.13
C VAL A 235 0.18 -13.43 -10.05
N TRP A 236 -0.23 -13.40 -8.78
CA TRP A 236 0.72 -13.42 -7.66
C TRP A 236 0.13 -14.11 -6.45
N THR A 237 1.02 -14.53 -5.58
CA THR A 237 0.73 -14.95 -4.22
C THR A 237 1.85 -14.49 -3.31
N SER A 238 1.53 -14.08 -2.10
CA SER A 238 2.52 -13.73 -1.09
C SER A 238 2.12 -14.22 0.30
N GLY A 239 3.08 -14.23 1.22
CA GLY A 239 2.83 -14.63 2.59
C GLY A 239 3.80 -13.97 3.56
N ALA A 240 3.36 -13.87 4.81
CA ALA A 240 4.14 -13.38 5.94
C ALA A 240 3.92 -14.27 7.17
N SER A 241 4.99 -14.47 7.94
CA SER A 241 4.95 -15.17 9.22
C SER A 241 5.83 -14.46 10.23
N TYR A 242 5.23 -14.06 11.36
CA TYR A 242 5.91 -13.36 12.45
C TYR A 242 5.63 -14.07 13.76
N LYS A 243 6.64 -14.18 14.60
CA LYS A 243 6.44 -14.38 16.02
C LYS A 243 6.50 -13.01 16.69
N VAL A 244 5.42 -12.63 17.33
CA VAL A 244 5.26 -11.32 17.96
C VAL A 244 5.49 -11.47 19.46
N THR A 245 6.39 -10.66 20.01
CA THR A 245 6.73 -10.63 21.43
C THR A 245 6.34 -9.25 22.00
N PRO A 246 5.12 -9.10 22.53
CA PRO A 246 4.71 -7.85 23.16
C PRO A 246 5.57 -7.52 24.38
N THR A 247 5.72 -6.24 24.71
CA THR A 247 6.39 -5.81 25.96
C THR A 247 5.58 -6.21 27.21
N THR A 248 4.28 -6.39 27.02
CA THR A 248 3.37 -6.92 28.07
C THR A 248 2.39 -7.90 27.42
N GLY A 249 2.14 -9.03 28.06
CA GLY A 249 1.26 -10.08 27.56
C GLY A 249 2.02 -11.30 27.01
N SER A 250 1.30 -12.18 26.35
CA SER A 250 1.83 -13.44 25.84
C SER A 250 2.35 -13.30 24.41
N GLU A 251 3.41 -14.02 24.08
CA GLU A 251 3.89 -14.17 22.71
C GLU A 251 2.85 -14.90 21.85
N TYR A 252 2.76 -14.50 20.58
CA TYR A 252 1.91 -15.19 19.61
C TYR A 252 2.56 -15.28 18.23
N ASN A 253 2.13 -16.27 17.45
CA ASN A 253 2.51 -16.36 16.05
C ASN A 253 1.41 -15.73 15.20
N ALA A 254 1.78 -14.84 14.30
CA ALA A 254 0.88 -14.25 13.34
C ALA A 254 1.30 -14.65 11.93
N TRP A 255 0.35 -14.92 11.07
CA TRP A 255 0.60 -15.20 9.66
C TRP A 255 -0.51 -14.64 8.79
N ALA A 256 -0.17 -14.37 7.54
CA ALA A 256 -1.13 -14.07 6.48
C ALA A 256 -0.61 -14.56 5.14
N ALA A 257 -1.51 -14.91 4.25
CA ALA A 257 -1.23 -15.26 2.87
C ALA A 257 -2.24 -14.62 1.93
N ASP A 258 -1.83 -14.33 0.71
CA ASP A 258 -2.65 -13.70 -0.30
C ASP A 258 -2.53 -14.35 -1.68
N VAL A 259 -3.51 -14.03 -2.53
CA VAL A 259 -3.49 -14.32 -3.95
C VAL A 259 -4.19 -13.19 -4.70
N GLY A 260 -3.66 -12.84 -5.86
CA GLY A 260 -4.29 -11.82 -6.71
C GLY A 260 -3.96 -12.00 -8.19
N ALA A 261 -4.76 -11.34 -9.00
CA ALA A 261 -4.58 -11.30 -10.44
C ALA A 261 -4.96 -9.92 -11.00
N ASN A 262 -4.19 -9.47 -11.98
CA ASN A 262 -4.49 -8.29 -12.79
C ASN A 262 -4.46 -8.71 -14.27
N ALA A 263 -5.51 -8.37 -15.03
CA ALA A 263 -5.60 -8.63 -16.45
C ALA A 263 -5.98 -7.36 -17.21
N ASN A 264 -5.28 -7.09 -18.32
CA ASN A 264 -5.49 -5.93 -19.16
C ASN A 264 -5.71 -6.37 -20.60
N TYR A 265 -6.83 -5.92 -21.20
CA TYR A 265 -7.19 -6.16 -22.60
C TYR A 265 -7.67 -4.88 -23.28
N GLY A 266 -6.87 -4.38 -24.21
CA GLY A 266 -7.17 -3.11 -24.88
C GLY A 266 -7.28 -1.96 -23.86
N ALA A 267 -8.46 -1.36 -23.77
CA ALA A 267 -8.78 -0.29 -22.83
C ALA A 267 -9.26 -0.77 -21.45
N PHE A 268 -9.52 -2.07 -21.29
CA PHE A 268 -10.08 -2.65 -20.07
C PHE A 268 -8.98 -3.17 -19.15
N GLY A 269 -9.13 -2.92 -17.86
CA GLY A 269 -8.34 -3.53 -16.78
C GLY A 269 -9.25 -4.13 -15.71
N LEU A 270 -8.88 -5.32 -15.23
CA LEU A 270 -9.57 -6.00 -14.13
C LEU A 270 -8.53 -6.46 -13.10
N THR A 271 -8.78 -6.22 -11.82
CA THR A 271 -7.96 -6.76 -10.73
C THR A 271 -8.85 -7.42 -9.70
N GLY A 272 -8.44 -8.59 -9.22
CA GLY A 272 -9.04 -9.30 -8.10
C GLY A 272 -7.96 -9.74 -7.12
N TYR A 273 -8.26 -9.67 -5.83
CA TYR A 273 -7.35 -10.00 -4.74
C TYR A 273 -8.10 -10.57 -3.55
N TYR A 274 -7.46 -11.50 -2.84
CA TYR A 274 -7.95 -12.07 -1.58
C TYR A 274 -6.78 -12.36 -0.64
N TYR A 275 -6.97 -12.13 0.66
CA TYR A 275 -6.05 -12.57 1.72
C TYR A 275 -6.79 -13.26 2.84
N LYS A 276 -6.07 -14.09 3.60
CA LYS A 276 -6.46 -14.66 4.88
C LYS A 276 -5.28 -14.66 5.82
N GLY A 277 -5.54 -14.47 7.13
CA GLY A 277 -4.52 -14.49 8.18
C GLY A 277 -5.09 -14.76 9.57
N GLU A 278 -4.20 -15.06 10.50
CA GLU A 278 -4.48 -15.24 11.91
C GLU A 278 -3.46 -14.44 12.72
N GLY A 279 -3.91 -13.62 13.64
CA GLY A 279 -3.08 -12.67 14.37
C GLY A 279 -2.60 -11.48 13.54
N ALA A 280 -2.98 -11.40 12.27
CA ALA A 280 -2.50 -10.39 11.32
C ALA A 280 -3.28 -9.07 11.39
N GLY A 281 -4.55 -9.12 11.81
CA GLY A 281 -5.43 -7.96 11.75
C GLY A 281 -5.83 -7.60 10.33
N THR A 282 -6.34 -6.38 10.11
CA THR A 282 -6.89 -5.97 8.80
C THR A 282 -6.18 -4.76 8.18
N THR A 283 -5.52 -3.92 8.98
CA THR A 283 -4.93 -2.63 8.51
C THR A 283 -3.41 -2.73 8.37
N THR A 284 -2.68 -2.57 9.48
CA THR A 284 -1.25 -2.90 9.55
C THR A 284 -1.10 -4.26 10.18
N PHE A 285 -0.11 -5.02 9.77
CA PHE A 285 0.10 -6.38 10.26
C PHE A 285 0.22 -6.40 11.78
N GLY A 286 -0.60 -7.20 12.45
CA GLY A 286 -0.72 -7.29 13.90
C GLY A 286 -1.69 -6.30 14.55
N SER A 287 -2.16 -5.27 13.84
CA SER A 287 -3.11 -4.30 14.39
C SER A 287 -4.47 -4.96 14.63
N ASN A 288 -4.94 -4.94 15.88
CA ASN A 288 -6.13 -5.68 16.32
C ASN A 288 -6.07 -7.19 16.05
N GLY A 289 -4.89 -7.77 15.85
CA GLY A 289 -4.73 -9.20 15.54
C GLY A 289 -4.94 -10.13 16.72
N VAL A 290 -4.95 -9.62 17.96
CA VAL A 290 -5.17 -10.41 19.20
C VAL A 290 -6.13 -9.69 20.13
N ASP A 291 -6.75 -10.45 21.04
CA ASP A 291 -7.53 -9.91 22.14
C ASP A 291 -6.62 -9.49 23.33
N ALA A 292 -7.20 -9.01 24.42
CA ALA A 292 -6.47 -8.58 25.61
C ALA A 292 -5.71 -9.73 26.31
N SER A 293 -6.06 -10.97 26.05
CA SER A 293 -5.40 -12.17 26.59
C SER A 293 -4.31 -12.74 25.67
N GLY A 294 -4.11 -12.13 24.48
CA GLY A 294 -3.16 -12.59 23.46
C GLY A 294 -3.71 -13.71 22.56
N GLN A 295 -5.02 -14.01 22.62
CA GLN A 295 -5.64 -14.96 21.69
C GLN A 295 -5.78 -14.32 20.31
N ARG A 296 -5.39 -15.07 19.28
CA ARG A 296 -5.38 -14.59 17.91
C ARG A 296 -6.78 -14.48 17.34
N ARG A 297 -6.96 -13.46 16.50
CA ARG A 297 -8.17 -13.25 15.70
C ARG A 297 -7.91 -13.68 14.28
N ASP A 298 -8.87 -14.34 13.67
CA ASP A 298 -8.87 -14.59 12.23
C ASP A 298 -9.23 -13.30 11.47
N SER A 299 -8.62 -13.11 10.33
CA SER A 299 -8.93 -12.01 9.42
C SER A 299 -8.87 -12.46 7.97
N ASP A 300 -9.73 -11.91 7.16
CA ASP A 300 -9.68 -12.07 5.72
C ASP A 300 -10.15 -10.79 5.02
N GLY A 301 -9.87 -10.70 3.73
CA GLY A 301 -10.38 -9.59 2.94
C GLY A 301 -10.10 -9.77 1.46
N TYR A 302 -10.79 -8.97 0.67
CA TYR A 302 -10.69 -9.00 -0.76
C TYR A 302 -11.01 -7.65 -1.38
N TYR A 303 -10.51 -7.43 -2.58
CA TYR A 303 -11.01 -6.37 -3.42
C TYR A 303 -11.14 -6.83 -4.88
N VAL A 304 -12.06 -6.20 -5.58
CA VAL A 304 -12.23 -6.30 -7.02
C VAL A 304 -12.35 -4.90 -7.60
N GLN A 305 -11.70 -4.67 -8.74
CA GLN A 305 -11.80 -3.41 -9.45
C GLN A 305 -11.80 -3.62 -10.95
N GLY A 306 -12.58 -2.79 -11.65
CA GLY A 306 -12.60 -2.69 -13.08
C GLY A 306 -12.25 -1.28 -13.52
N THR A 307 -11.44 -1.13 -14.57
CA THR A 307 -11.07 0.15 -15.16
C THR A 307 -11.27 0.15 -16.66
N TYR A 308 -11.54 1.33 -17.20
CA TYR A 308 -11.67 1.54 -18.64
C TYR A 308 -11.02 2.86 -19.06
N ALA A 309 -10.12 2.79 -20.02
CA ALA A 309 -9.46 3.97 -20.60
C ALA A 309 -10.32 4.53 -21.76
N LEU A 310 -10.89 5.71 -21.55
CA LEU A 310 -11.66 6.43 -22.58
C LEU A 310 -10.74 6.89 -23.72
N PRO A 311 -11.29 7.14 -24.95
CA PRO A 311 -10.52 7.68 -26.07
C PRO A 311 -9.75 8.97 -25.73
N ILE A 312 -10.29 9.79 -24.82
CA ILE A 312 -9.65 11.01 -24.30
C ILE A 312 -8.56 10.75 -23.26
N LYS A 313 -8.10 9.49 -23.13
CA LYS A 313 -7.09 9.00 -22.19
C LYS A 313 -7.49 9.03 -20.70
N THR A 314 -8.68 9.53 -20.35
CA THR A 314 -9.19 9.45 -18.98
C THR A 314 -9.48 7.99 -18.64
N LYS A 315 -8.87 7.47 -17.59
CA LYS A 315 -9.19 6.16 -17.03
C LYS A 315 -10.29 6.33 -15.99
N ILE A 316 -11.43 5.71 -16.21
CA ILE A 316 -12.50 5.59 -15.21
C ILE A 316 -12.40 4.23 -14.52
N GLY A 317 -12.80 4.14 -13.27
CA GLY A 317 -12.75 2.90 -12.52
C GLY A 317 -13.80 2.79 -11.43
N LEU A 318 -14.13 1.54 -11.14
CA LEU A 318 -14.98 1.13 -10.04
C LEU A 318 -14.20 0.11 -9.21
N ALA A 319 -14.22 0.27 -7.89
CA ALA A 319 -13.62 -0.69 -6.97
C ALA A 319 -14.56 -0.97 -5.80
N TYR A 320 -14.55 -2.21 -5.36
CA TYR A 320 -15.14 -2.66 -4.10
C TYR A 320 -14.11 -3.45 -3.33
N GLY A 321 -14.01 -3.22 -2.02
CA GLY A 321 -13.16 -3.99 -1.13
C GLY A 321 -13.77 -4.14 0.24
N LYS A 322 -13.46 -5.26 0.90
CA LYS A 322 -13.92 -5.58 2.24
C LYS A 322 -12.83 -6.32 3.02
N SER A 323 -12.67 -5.98 4.30
CA SER A 323 -11.85 -6.73 5.25
C SER A 323 -12.67 -7.09 6.46
N ASN A 324 -12.63 -8.35 6.87
CA ASN A 324 -13.34 -8.91 8.02
C ASN A 324 -12.34 -9.23 9.13
N LEU A 325 -12.77 -9.10 10.38
CA LEU A 325 -12.00 -9.44 11.57
C LEU A 325 -12.89 -10.18 12.55
N ASP A 326 -12.62 -11.46 12.77
CA ASP A 326 -13.36 -12.29 13.69
C ASP A 326 -12.98 -11.99 15.16
N LYS A 327 -13.87 -12.28 16.09
CA LYS A 327 -13.54 -12.30 17.51
C LYS A 327 -12.64 -13.48 17.83
N ALA A 328 -11.66 -13.29 18.72
CA ALA A 328 -10.83 -14.38 19.23
C ALA A 328 -11.67 -15.40 20.05
N ASN A 329 -12.70 -14.92 20.75
CA ASN A 329 -13.60 -15.74 21.56
C ASN A 329 -14.89 -14.96 21.90
N SER A 330 -15.84 -15.60 22.58
CA SER A 330 -17.13 -15.00 22.94
C SER A 330 -17.06 -13.82 23.92
N SER A 331 -15.96 -13.69 24.67
CA SER A 331 -15.73 -12.58 25.62
C SER A 331 -15.00 -11.39 24.99
N ASP A 332 -14.59 -11.50 23.74
CA ASP A 332 -13.91 -10.42 23.02
C ASP A 332 -14.86 -9.23 22.79
N SER A 333 -14.29 -8.04 22.64
CA SER A 333 -15.03 -6.78 22.62
C SER A 333 -16.14 -6.76 21.57
N ALA A 334 -17.34 -6.40 21.97
CA ALA A 334 -18.46 -6.19 21.04
C ALA A 334 -18.29 -4.92 20.18
N SER A 335 -17.47 -3.96 20.62
CA SER A 335 -17.13 -2.75 19.83
C SER A 335 -16.01 -2.98 18.81
N LEU A 336 -15.38 -4.19 18.80
CA LEU A 336 -14.40 -4.54 17.76
C LEU A 336 -15.08 -4.51 16.39
N VAL A 337 -14.37 -4.03 15.41
CA VAL A 337 -14.81 -4.06 14.00
C VAL A 337 -15.01 -5.51 13.56
N ASP A 338 -16.19 -5.79 13.01
CA ASP A 338 -16.54 -7.01 12.32
C ASP A 338 -16.05 -6.92 10.86
N TYR A 339 -16.37 -5.79 10.21
CA TYR A 339 -15.83 -5.51 8.89
C TYR A 339 -15.67 -4.02 8.62
N ASN A 340 -14.74 -3.73 7.69
CA ASN A 340 -14.67 -2.48 6.95
C ASN A 340 -14.87 -2.77 5.47
N GLU A 341 -15.76 -2.02 4.81
CA GLU A 341 -15.93 -2.10 3.36
C GLU A 341 -15.84 -0.73 2.69
N ARG A 342 -15.45 -0.74 1.42
CA ARG A 342 -15.26 0.48 0.62
C ARG A 342 -15.79 0.28 -0.80
N TYR A 343 -16.48 1.31 -1.27
CA TYR A 343 -16.85 1.50 -2.68
C TYR A 343 -16.13 2.72 -3.20
N THR A 344 -15.50 2.63 -4.36
CA THR A 344 -14.81 3.75 -5.00
C THR A 344 -15.24 3.88 -6.44
N VAL A 345 -15.56 5.12 -6.85
CA VAL A 345 -15.70 5.53 -8.25
C VAL A 345 -14.62 6.56 -8.52
N GLY A 346 -13.78 6.35 -9.52
CA GLY A 346 -12.64 7.22 -9.79
C GLY A 346 -12.50 7.59 -11.26
N ALA A 347 -11.97 8.79 -11.51
CA ALA A 347 -11.55 9.26 -12.82
C ALA A 347 -10.13 9.84 -12.72
N TYR A 348 -9.24 9.36 -13.57
CA TYR A 348 -7.81 9.66 -13.59
C TYR A 348 -7.45 10.14 -14.99
N HIS A 349 -7.17 11.44 -15.14
CA HIS A 349 -6.93 12.06 -16.45
C HIS A 349 -5.48 12.53 -16.58
N PRO A 350 -4.68 11.94 -17.48
CA PRO A 350 -3.34 12.43 -17.79
C PRO A 350 -3.44 13.75 -18.56
N LEU A 351 -3.32 14.87 -17.83
CA LEU A 351 -3.30 16.21 -18.43
C LEU A 351 -2.03 16.44 -19.23
N THR A 352 -0.91 15.92 -18.74
CA THR A 352 0.38 15.86 -19.45
C THR A 352 1.00 14.46 -19.29
N LYS A 353 2.17 14.23 -19.85
CA LYS A 353 2.95 12.99 -19.63
C LYS A 353 3.22 12.72 -18.13
N HIS A 354 3.35 13.77 -17.33
CA HIS A 354 3.79 13.70 -15.93
C HIS A 354 2.70 14.08 -14.93
N LEU A 355 1.69 14.86 -15.34
CA LEU A 355 0.64 15.40 -14.48
C LEU A 355 -0.68 14.68 -14.74
N ASN A 356 -1.24 14.08 -13.69
CA ASN A 356 -2.58 13.49 -13.70
C ASN A 356 -3.52 14.31 -12.82
N LEU A 357 -4.71 14.60 -13.32
CA LEU A 357 -5.83 15.09 -12.55
C LEU A 357 -6.65 13.89 -12.05
N VAL A 358 -7.15 13.99 -10.82
CA VAL A 358 -7.88 12.91 -10.17
C VAL A 358 -9.17 13.44 -9.55
N ALA A 359 -10.24 12.68 -9.71
CA ALA A 359 -11.49 12.87 -8.99
C ALA A 359 -12.01 11.52 -8.52
N GLU A 360 -12.38 11.41 -7.24
CA GLU A 360 -12.91 10.19 -6.65
C GLU A 360 -14.13 10.49 -5.77
N TYR A 361 -15.04 9.52 -5.76
CA TYR A 361 -16.04 9.35 -4.70
C TYR A 361 -15.77 8.04 -3.99
N ASN A 362 -15.69 8.11 -2.67
CA ASN A 362 -15.46 6.95 -1.81
C ASN A 362 -16.57 6.87 -0.75
N ARG A 363 -17.15 5.69 -0.60
CA ARG A 363 -18.03 5.35 0.53
C ARG A 363 -17.35 4.27 1.35
N VAL A 364 -17.21 4.53 2.65
CA VAL A 364 -16.66 3.57 3.62
C VAL A 364 -17.73 3.24 4.64
N GLU A 365 -17.88 1.96 4.95
CA GLU A 365 -18.74 1.47 6.03
C GLU A 365 -17.89 0.62 6.98
N SER A 366 -18.11 0.82 8.28
CA SER A 366 -17.52 0.03 9.36
C SER A 366 -18.63 -0.51 10.24
N GLN A 367 -18.67 -1.80 10.46
CA GLN A 367 -19.61 -2.44 11.40
C GLN A 367 -18.83 -3.09 12.54
N ALA A 368 -19.34 -2.94 13.76
CA ALA A 368 -18.85 -3.66 14.92
C ALA A 368 -19.58 -4.99 15.12
N HIS A 369 -19.00 -5.92 15.86
CA HIS A 369 -19.66 -7.18 16.26
C HIS A 369 -20.94 -6.98 17.10
N SER A 370 -21.14 -5.80 17.68
CA SER A 370 -22.41 -5.41 18.31
C SER A 370 -23.53 -5.10 17.31
N GLY A 371 -23.23 -5.04 16.01
CA GLY A 371 -24.14 -4.54 14.96
C GLY A 371 -24.14 -3.02 14.80
N ALA A 372 -23.40 -2.28 15.63
CA ALA A 372 -23.27 -0.82 15.48
C ALA A 372 -22.52 -0.49 14.16
N THR A 373 -22.98 0.48 13.41
CA THR A 373 -22.48 0.81 12.07
C THR A 373 -22.17 2.29 11.97
N ASN A 374 -21.03 2.63 11.35
CA ASN A 374 -20.70 3.97 10.88
C ASN A 374 -20.49 3.93 9.36
N LYS A 375 -20.84 5.04 8.69
CA LYS A 375 -20.60 5.24 7.26
C LYS A 375 -19.97 6.60 7.02
N SER A 376 -19.19 6.72 5.98
CA SER A 376 -18.70 8.02 5.51
C SER A 376 -18.66 8.09 4.00
N ASP A 377 -19.05 9.24 3.47
CA ASP A 377 -19.00 9.56 2.05
C ASP A 377 -17.94 10.66 1.84
N THR A 378 -17.03 10.44 0.93
CA THR A 378 -15.94 11.38 0.62
C THR A 378 -15.91 11.70 -0.87
N ILE A 379 -15.85 12.99 -1.19
CA ILE A 379 -15.50 13.48 -2.53
C ILE A 379 -14.10 14.06 -2.47
N SER A 380 -13.25 13.62 -3.38
CA SER A 380 -11.86 14.04 -3.47
C SER A 380 -11.55 14.52 -4.87
N THR A 381 -10.82 15.63 -4.98
CA THR A 381 -10.29 16.13 -6.26
C THR A 381 -8.90 16.70 -6.06
N GLY A 382 -8.02 16.45 -7.01
CA GLY A 382 -6.63 16.89 -6.90
C GLY A 382 -5.78 16.50 -8.10
N ALA A 383 -4.49 16.53 -7.88
CA ALA A 383 -3.52 16.20 -8.91
C ALA A 383 -2.29 15.49 -8.34
N ILE A 384 -1.63 14.72 -9.19
CA ILE A 384 -0.33 14.12 -8.92
C ILE A 384 0.61 14.36 -10.09
N LEU A 385 1.76 14.96 -9.80
CA LEU A 385 2.85 15.21 -10.74
C LEU A 385 4.01 14.26 -10.42
N PHE A 386 4.48 13.52 -11.41
CA PHE A 386 5.71 12.70 -11.32
C PHE A 386 6.88 13.39 -12.01
N PHE A 387 8.08 13.26 -11.46
CA PHE A 387 9.32 13.77 -12.04
C PHE A 387 10.50 12.85 -11.77
#